data_278f9f22a9b49a81f71230e8f60df935
#
_entry.id   278f9f22a9b49a81f71230e8f60df935
#
_cell.length_a   1.000
_cell.length_b   1.000
_cell.length_c   1.000
_cell.angle_alpha   90.00
_cell.angle_beta   90.00
_cell.angle_gamma   90.00
#
_symmetry.space_group_name_H-M   'P 1'
#
loop_
_entity.id
_entity.type
_entity.pdbx_description
1 polymer ?
#
loop_
_entity_poly.entity_id
_entity_poly.type
_entity_poly.pdbx_seq_one_letter_code
_entity_poly.pdbx_strand_id
1 'polypeptide(L)'
;GNKLVAFNNLFKKETRVLAIGDLHEPFCLDSYLQFCKDIYAKHNCNRVVFIGDVIDNHFSSYHETSNEIDLLTGSDELDLAINRIARWYKAFPKADVTIGNHDRLIMRKSQSSAIPKKWIKAYKEVLETPNWNFTERVVIDNVQYVHGEAGTARTKCRADMMSTVQGHLHTQAYTEFYTGQSFKVFGSQIGCGIDHEKYAFSYAKAGKKPCLLYTSPSPRDEKV
;
A
#
# COMPACT_ATOMS: atom_id res chain seq x y z
N GLY A 1 -36.07 1.08 -21.92
CA GLY A 1 -35.11 1.15 -20.80
C GLY A 1 -33.68 0.79 -21.21
N ASN A 2 -33.50 -0.16 -22.15
CA ASN A 2 -32.18 -0.70 -22.49
C ASN A 2 -31.27 0.21 -23.32
N LYS A 3 -31.83 1.13 -24.11
CA LYS A 3 -31.02 2.05 -24.95
C LYS A 3 -30.35 3.17 -24.12
N LEU A 4 -31.01 3.67 -23.06
CA LEU A 4 -30.44 4.69 -22.19
C LEU A 4 -29.30 4.14 -21.33
N VAL A 5 -29.39 2.90 -20.87
CA VAL A 5 -28.33 2.23 -20.10
C VAL A 5 -27.11 1.99 -20.98
N ALA A 6 -27.29 1.57 -22.24
CA ALA A 6 -26.20 1.40 -23.20
C ALA A 6 -25.52 2.73 -23.55
N PHE A 7 -26.29 3.82 -23.68
CA PHE A 7 -25.78 5.15 -24.00
C PHE A 7 -24.95 5.74 -22.85
N ASN A 8 -25.38 5.57 -21.60
CA ASN A 8 -24.63 6.01 -20.42
C ASN A 8 -23.30 5.22 -20.22
N ASN A 9 -23.24 3.98 -20.68
CA ASN A 9 -22.01 3.18 -20.63
C ASN A 9 -20.96 3.59 -21.68
N LEU A 10 -21.37 4.19 -22.81
CA LEU A 10 -20.47 4.70 -23.84
C LEU A 10 -19.65 5.93 -23.40
N PHE A 11 -20.10 6.65 -22.36
CA PHE A 11 -19.42 7.82 -21.82
C PHE A 11 -18.76 7.59 -20.45
N LYS A 12 -18.87 6.39 -19.89
CA LYS A 12 -18.18 6.06 -18.64
C LYS A 12 -16.68 5.98 -18.93
N LYS A 13 -15.94 6.98 -18.47
CA LYS A 13 -14.47 6.98 -18.59
C LYS A 13 -13.93 5.71 -17.94
N GLU A 14 -13.14 4.94 -18.69
CA GLU A 14 -12.51 3.73 -18.18
C GLU A 14 -11.69 4.05 -16.93
N THR A 15 -11.89 3.27 -15.86
CA THR A 15 -11.13 3.43 -14.62
C THR A 15 -9.80 2.70 -14.76
N ARG A 16 -8.70 3.41 -14.55
CA ARG A 16 -7.35 2.89 -14.55
C ARG A 16 -6.70 3.22 -13.22
N VAL A 17 -6.52 2.20 -12.40
CA VAL A 17 -6.04 2.35 -11.04
C VAL A 17 -4.55 2.09 -10.98
N LEU A 18 -3.79 3.03 -10.41
CA LEU A 18 -2.45 2.78 -9.92
C LEU A 18 -2.54 2.27 -8.49
N ALA A 19 -2.18 1.02 -8.26
CA ALA A 19 -2.02 0.46 -6.92
C ALA A 19 -0.55 0.61 -6.48
N ILE A 20 -0.32 1.27 -5.37
CA ILE A 20 1.01 1.54 -4.81
C ILE A 20 1.18 0.70 -3.56
N GLY A 21 2.16 -0.20 -3.58
CA GLY A 21 2.48 -1.08 -2.45
C GLY A 21 3.10 -0.33 -1.28
N ASP A 22 3.27 -1.06 -0.21
CA ASP A 22 3.73 -0.63 1.11
C ASP A 22 4.93 0.33 1.01
N LEU A 23 4.78 1.54 1.55
CA LEU A 23 5.83 2.56 1.50
C LEU A 23 6.79 2.47 2.69
N HIS A 24 6.24 2.26 3.88
CA HIS A 24 6.97 2.30 5.14
C HIS A 24 7.83 3.56 5.29
N GLU A 25 7.25 4.74 4.99
CA GLU A 25 8.00 5.97 5.21
C GLU A 25 8.42 6.10 6.69
N PRO A 26 9.64 6.49 6.98
CA PRO A 26 10.62 7.15 6.11
C PRO A 26 11.57 6.21 5.34
N PHE A 27 11.37 4.90 5.35
CA PHE A 27 12.28 3.89 4.79
C PHE A 27 12.00 3.54 3.32
N CYS A 28 11.17 4.30 2.64
CA CYS A 28 10.89 4.10 1.22
C CYS A 28 12.08 4.50 0.33
N LEU A 29 12.27 3.77 -0.77
CA LEU A 29 13.23 4.14 -1.81
C LEU A 29 12.91 5.51 -2.41
N ASP A 30 13.91 6.35 -2.55
CA ASP A 30 13.73 7.71 -3.11
C ASP A 30 13.26 7.68 -4.57
N SER A 31 13.68 6.66 -5.35
CA SER A 31 13.29 6.48 -6.74
C SER A 31 11.86 5.97 -6.93
N TYR A 32 11.23 5.38 -5.90
CA TYR A 32 9.93 4.73 -6.02
C TYR A 32 8.80 5.70 -6.38
N LEU A 33 8.84 6.91 -5.83
CA LEU A 33 7.86 7.95 -6.17
C LEU A 33 7.91 8.31 -7.66
N GLN A 34 9.11 8.50 -8.20
CA GLN A 34 9.26 8.84 -9.64
C GLN A 34 8.78 7.68 -10.51
N PHE A 35 9.15 6.46 -10.17
CA PHE A 35 8.64 5.26 -10.84
C PHE A 35 7.10 5.22 -10.86
N CYS A 36 6.43 5.44 -9.73
CA CYS A 36 4.96 5.46 -9.65
C CYS A 36 4.37 6.57 -10.53
N LYS A 37 4.98 7.75 -10.58
CA LYS A 37 4.55 8.86 -11.45
C LYS A 37 4.65 8.48 -12.94
N ASP A 38 5.75 7.84 -13.32
CA ASP A 38 6.00 7.43 -14.71
C ASP A 38 4.98 6.35 -15.14
N ILE A 39 4.70 5.37 -14.27
CA ILE A 39 3.66 4.35 -14.51
C ILE A 39 2.27 4.99 -14.58
N TYR A 40 1.96 5.92 -13.68
CA TYR A 40 0.68 6.65 -13.70
C TYR A 40 0.46 7.35 -15.04
N ALA A 41 1.49 8.06 -15.52
CA ALA A 41 1.44 8.77 -16.81
C ALA A 41 1.38 7.80 -17.99
N LYS A 42 2.28 6.80 -18.02
CA LYS A 42 2.39 5.80 -19.11
C LYS A 42 1.06 5.08 -19.35
N HIS A 43 0.34 4.72 -18.30
CA HIS A 43 -0.90 3.97 -18.40
C HIS A 43 -2.16 4.86 -18.33
N ASN A 44 -1.98 6.20 -18.33
CA ASN A 44 -3.07 7.17 -18.20
C ASN A 44 -4.00 6.83 -17.02
N CYS A 45 -3.42 6.49 -15.87
CA CYS A 45 -4.17 6.19 -14.67
C CYS A 45 -4.99 7.40 -14.24
N ASN A 46 -6.15 7.17 -13.62
CA ASN A 46 -7.06 8.21 -13.15
C ASN A 46 -7.55 8.01 -11.71
N ARG A 47 -7.10 6.94 -11.07
CA ARG A 47 -7.32 6.62 -9.66
C ARG A 47 -6.02 6.11 -9.06
N VAL A 48 -5.82 6.41 -7.78
CA VAL A 48 -4.66 5.92 -7.00
C VAL A 48 -5.16 5.26 -5.72
N VAL A 49 -4.62 4.09 -5.43
CA VAL A 49 -4.85 3.36 -4.18
C VAL A 49 -3.50 2.99 -3.58
N PHE A 50 -3.21 3.52 -2.39
CA PHE A 50 -2.10 3.03 -1.56
C PHE A 50 -2.56 1.81 -0.78
N ILE A 51 -1.79 0.74 -0.81
CA ILE A 51 -2.18 -0.58 -0.24
C ILE A 51 -1.76 -0.72 1.23
N GLY A 52 -1.77 0.37 1.97
CA GLY A 52 -1.47 0.40 3.40
C GLY A 52 0.02 0.44 3.70
N ASP A 53 0.32 0.42 5.00
CA ASP A 53 1.67 0.58 5.52
C ASP A 53 2.41 1.77 4.87
N VAL A 54 1.69 2.92 4.81
CA VAL A 54 2.26 4.14 4.24
C VAL A 54 3.34 4.73 5.15
N ILE A 55 3.23 4.50 6.46
CA ILE A 55 4.25 4.82 7.47
C ILE A 55 4.68 3.57 8.21
N ASP A 56 5.91 3.55 8.70
CA ASP A 56 6.44 2.38 9.38
C ASP A 56 6.10 2.33 10.88
N ASN A 57 6.08 3.47 11.56
CA ASN A 57 5.89 3.54 13.01
C ASN A 57 6.88 2.63 13.77
N HIS A 58 8.13 2.61 13.36
CA HIS A 58 9.17 1.74 13.91
C HIS A 58 9.25 1.79 15.43
N PHE A 59 9.29 2.97 16.03
CA PHE A 59 9.32 3.16 17.49
C PHE A 59 8.05 2.69 18.21
N SER A 60 6.97 2.47 17.47
CA SER A 60 5.72 1.91 18.00
C SER A 60 5.61 0.41 17.80
N SER A 61 6.60 -0.22 17.18
CA SER A 61 6.64 -1.68 16.97
C SER A 61 6.65 -2.43 18.30
N TYR A 62 6.08 -3.64 18.28
CA TYR A 62 6.17 -4.61 19.38
C TYR A 62 7.40 -5.50 19.27
N HIS A 63 8.18 -5.39 18.19
CA HIS A 63 9.43 -6.09 18.01
C HIS A 63 10.56 -5.35 18.71
N GLU A 64 11.56 -6.11 19.18
CA GLU A 64 12.79 -5.51 19.68
C GLU A 64 13.46 -4.70 18.58
N THR A 65 13.73 -3.45 18.88
CA THR A 65 14.48 -2.55 18.02
C THR A 65 15.92 -2.50 18.48
N SER A 66 16.85 -2.24 17.57
CA SER A 66 18.25 -2.05 17.93
C SER A 66 18.41 -0.75 18.71
N ASN A 67 19.00 -0.82 19.90
CA ASN A 67 19.29 0.35 20.73
C ASN A 67 20.40 1.24 20.16
N GLU A 68 21.05 0.84 19.07
CA GLU A 68 22.15 1.56 18.43
C GLU A 68 21.69 2.61 17.39
N ILE A 69 20.40 2.67 17.09
CA ILE A 69 19.81 3.66 16.17
C ILE A 69 19.29 4.87 16.94
N ASP A 70 19.80 5.15 18.09
CA ASP A 70 19.35 6.16 19.05
C ASP A 70 19.59 7.64 18.62
N LEU A 71 19.64 7.93 17.34
CA LEU A 71 19.72 9.33 16.88
C LEU A 71 18.36 9.93 16.57
N LEU A 72 17.32 9.13 16.42
CA LEU A 72 15.96 9.62 16.14
C LEU A 72 15.01 9.17 17.25
N THR A 73 14.25 10.11 17.80
CA THR A 73 13.11 9.81 18.66
C THR A 73 11.91 9.35 17.84
N GLY A 74 10.88 8.77 18.48
CA GLY A 74 9.65 8.44 17.77
C GLY A 74 8.96 9.68 17.15
N SER A 75 9.17 10.86 17.73
CA SER A 75 8.71 12.14 17.15
C SER A 75 9.49 12.47 15.87
N ASP A 76 10.82 12.34 15.90
CA ASP A 76 11.66 12.63 14.73
C ASP A 76 11.36 11.68 13.57
N GLU A 77 11.10 10.38 13.84
CA GLU A 77 10.68 9.43 12.82
C GLU A 77 9.36 9.85 12.17
N LEU A 78 8.36 10.22 12.99
CA LEU A 78 7.07 10.64 12.50
C LEU A 78 7.17 11.92 11.67
N ASP A 79 7.91 12.93 12.15
CA ASP A 79 8.12 14.19 11.44
C ASP A 79 8.82 13.96 10.09
N LEU A 80 9.81 13.08 10.07
CA LEU A 80 10.46 12.67 8.82
C LEU A 80 9.49 11.94 7.88
N ALA A 81 8.68 11.02 8.41
CA ALA A 81 7.67 10.32 7.62
C ALA A 81 6.64 11.29 7.03
N ILE A 82 6.15 12.26 7.80
CA ILE A 82 5.21 13.30 7.33
C ILE A 82 5.83 14.09 6.18
N ASN A 83 7.08 14.56 6.34
CA ASN A 83 7.79 15.29 5.30
C ASN A 83 7.93 14.47 4.00
N ARG A 84 8.17 13.17 4.12
CA ARG A 84 8.28 12.28 2.96
C ARG A 84 6.91 11.97 2.34
N ILE A 85 5.87 11.77 3.15
CA ILE A 85 4.48 11.61 2.70
C ILE A 85 3.99 12.87 1.95
N ALA A 86 4.42 14.07 2.36
CA ALA A 86 4.06 15.30 1.64
C ALA A 86 4.47 15.27 0.15
N ARG A 87 5.56 14.58 -0.21
CA ARG A 87 5.99 14.38 -1.61
C ARG A 87 4.99 13.50 -2.37
N TRP A 88 4.48 12.44 -1.74
CA TRP A 88 3.45 11.55 -2.28
C TRP A 88 2.12 12.28 -2.43
N TYR A 89 1.73 13.06 -1.42
CA TYR A 89 0.51 13.86 -1.46
C TYR A 89 0.55 14.92 -2.56
N LYS A 90 1.70 15.57 -2.76
CA LYS A 90 1.89 16.52 -3.88
C LYS A 90 1.74 15.85 -5.25
N ALA A 91 2.23 14.62 -5.40
CA ALA A 91 2.15 13.87 -6.66
C ALA A 91 0.74 13.30 -6.89
N PHE A 92 0.09 12.82 -5.83
CA PHE A 92 -1.21 12.16 -5.86
C PHE A 92 -2.14 12.76 -4.80
N PRO A 93 -2.65 13.98 -5.03
CA PRO A 93 -3.42 14.72 -4.02
C PRO A 93 -4.78 14.10 -3.68
N LYS A 94 -5.27 13.20 -4.52
CA LYS A 94 -6.50 12.42 -4.29
C LYS A 94 -6.19 10.95 -4.40
N ALA A 95 -6.32 10.22 -3.31
CA ALA A 95 -6.08 8.79 -3.27
C ALA A 95 -6.97 8.13 -2.21
N ASP A 96 -7.22 6.84 -2.41
CA ASP A 96 -7.69 5.95 -1.37
C ASP A 96 -6.47 5.28 -0.73
N VAL A 97 -6.50 5.07 0.58
CA VAL A 97 -5.43 4.41 1.33
C VAL A 97 -6.06 3.30 2.14
N THR A 98 -5.68 2.06 1.90
CA THR A 98 -6.07 0.96 2.79
C THR A 98 -5.18 0.99 4.03
N ILE A 99 -5.75 0.73 5.19
CA ILE A 99 -5.02 0.82 6.46
C ILE A 99 -4.25 -0.47 6.69
N GLY A 100 -2.94 -0.37 6.81
CA GLY A 100 -2.05 -1.48 7.09
C GLY A 100 -1.83 -1.75 8.57
N ASN A 101 -1.09 -2.81 8.87
CA ASN A 101 -0.80 -3.19 10.26
C ASN A 101 0.17 -2.21 10.94
N HIS A 102 1.13 -1.63 10.22
CA HIS A 102 2.00 -0.58 10.73
C HIS A 102 1.25 0.73 10.95
N ASP A 103 0.37 1.11 10.04
CA ASP A 103 -0.50 2.27 10.22
C ASP A 103 -1.35 2.15 11.51
N ARG A 104 -1.82 0.94 11.85
CA ARG A 104 -2.65 0.69 13.03
C ARG A 104 -1.91 0.63 14.35
N LEU A 105 -0.58 0.57 14.37
CA LEU A 105 0.18 0.34 15.61
C LEU A 105 -0.21 1.31 16.73
N ILE A 106 -0.33 2.60 16.44
CA ILE A 106 -0.71 3.62 17.42
C ILE A 106 -2.12 3.37 17.95
N MET A 107 -3.07 3.08 17.05
CA MET A 107 -4.46 2.81 17.44
C MET A 107 -4.57 1.56 18.31
N ARG A 108 -3.84 0.49 17.97
CA ARG A 108 -3.80 -0.75 18.76
C ARG A 108 -3.18 -0.51 20.13
N LYS A 109 -2.08 0.24 20.22
CA LYS A 109 -1.44 0.60 21.49
C LYS A 109 -2.36 1.47 22.35
N SER A 110 -3.04 2.45 21.76
CA SER A 110 -3.99 3.28 22.49
C SER A 110 -5.14 2.45 23.08
N GLN A 111 -5.67 1.49 22.32
CA GLN A 111 -6.71 0.57 22.79
C GLN A 111 -6.22 -0.32 23.95
N SER A 112 -5.01 -0.91 23.80
CA SER A 112 -4.44 -1.73 24.87
C SER A 112 -4.13 -0.95 26.15
N SER A 113 -3.91 0.35 26.04
CA SER A 113 -3.68 1.27 27.17
C SER A 113 -4.96 1.98 27.64
N ALA A 114 -6.14 1.51 27.19
CA ALA A 114 -7.43 2.08 27.50
C ALA A 114 -7.56 3.60 27.22
N ILE A 115 -6.78 4.12 26.26
CA ILE A 115 -6.89 5.52 25.83
C ILE A 115 -8.10 5.66 24.91
N PRO A 116 -9.07 6.54 25.24
CA PRO A 116 -10.24 6.76 24.42
C PRO A 116 -9.85 7.24 23.00
N LYS A 117 -10.46 6.64 21.97
CA LYS A 117 -10.20 6.97 20.55
C LYS A 117 -10.31 8.47 20.25
N LYS A 118 -11.14 9.19 21.00
CA LYS A 118 -11.34 10.64 20.85
C LYS A 118 -10.06 11.46 21.08
N TRP A 119 -9.06 10.91 21.80
CA TRP A 119 -7.76 11.56 22.02
C TRP A 119 -6.77 11.34 20.87
N ILE A 120 -7.10 10.46 19.93
CA ILE A 120 -6.22 10.09 18.83
C ILE A 120 -6.68 10.82 17.57
N LYS A 121 -5.77 11.53 16.92
CA LYS A 121 -6.02 12.18 15.63
C LYS A 121 -6.28 11.15 14.53
N ALA A 122 -7.08 11.51 13.53
CA ALA A 122 -7.26 10.70 12.34
C ALA A 122 -5.99 10.67 11.47
N TYR A 123 -5.77 9.59 10.74
CA TYR A 123 -4.57 9.43 9.88
C TYR A 123 -4.33 10.65 8.97
N LYS A 124 -5.38 11.13 8.28
CA LYS A 124 -5.28 12.28 7.38
C LYS A 124 -4.90 13.59 8.08
N GLU A 125 -5.17 13.71 9.37
CA GLU A 125 -4.78 14.87 10.18
C GLU A 125 -3.32 14.77 10.60
N VAL A 126 -2.88 13.57 11.02
CA VAL A 126 -1.48 13.32 11.41
C VAL A 126 -0.55 13.46 10.22
N LEU A 127 -0.93 12.86 9.08
CA LEU A 127 -0.11 12.81 7.86
C LEU A 127 -0.28 14.04 6.96
N GLU A 128 -1.11 15.01 7.37
CA GLU A 128 -1.37 16.24 6.61
C GLU A 128 -1.87 15.98 5.17
N THR A 129 -2.71 14.95 5.01
CA THR A 129 -3.24 14.49 3.73
C THR A 129 -4.77 14.61 3.67
N PRO A 130 -5.36 15.82 3.74
CA PRO A 130 -6.79 16.02 3.95
C PRO A 130 -7.69 15.39 2.89
N ASN A 131 -7.20 15.19 1.67
CA ASN A 131 -7.98 14.60 0.57
C ASN A 131 -7.69 13.11 0.34
N TRP A 132 -6.86 12.48 1.17
CA TRP A 132 -6.72 11.04 1.18
C TRP A 132 -7.82 10.40 2.02
N ASN A 133 -8.38 9.32 1.49
CA ASN A 133 -9.45 8.57 2.14
C ASN A 133 -8.91 7.29 2.75
N PHE A 134 -8.79 7.24 4.08
CA PHE A 134 -8.28 6.08 4.81
C PHE A 134 -9.42 5.12 5.15
N THR A 135 -9.29 3.86 4.74
CA THR A 135 -10.31 2.82 4.96
C THR A 135 -9.67 1.43 5.05
N GLU A 136 -10.39 0.46 5.59
CA GLU A 136 -9.93 -0.93 5.68
C GLU A 136 -9.93 -1.64 4.31
N ARG A 137 -10.83 -1.24 3.43
CA ARG A 137 -11.04 -1.86 2.13
C ARG A 137 -11.59 -0.85 1.15
N VAL A 138 -11.08 -0.87 -0.07
CA VAL A 138 -11.59 -0.10 -1.21
C VAL A 138 -12.12 -1.08 -2.25
N VAL A 139 -13.24 -0.76 -2.90
CA VAL A 139 -13.75 -1.52 -4.04
C VAL A 139 -13.95 -0.57 -5.21
N ILE A 140 -13.30 -0.84 -6.33
CA ILE A 140 -13.39 -0.07 -7.57
C ILE A 140 -13.64 -1.06 -8.71
N ASP A 141 -14.72 -0.91 -9.45
CA ASP A 141 -15.10 -1.74 -10.62
C ASP A 141 -14.94 -3.26 -10.37
N ASN A 142 -15.50 -3.73 -9.25
CA ASN A 142 -15.44 -5.13 -8.79
C ASN A 142 -14.04 -5.67 -8.48
N VAL A 143 -13.07 -4.79 -8.26
CA VAL A 143 -11.76 -5.13 -7.72
C VAL A 143 -11.67 -4.62 -6.30
N GLN A 144 -11.34 -5.47 -5.35
CA GLN A 144 -11.07 -5.07 -3.97
C GLN A 144 -9.58 -4.82 -3.77
N TYR A 145 -9.30 -3.76 -3.04
CA TYR A 145 -7.96 -3.34 -2.61
C TYR A 145 -7.93 -3.45 -1.09
N VAL A 146 -6.98 -4.18 -0.57
CA VAL A 146 -6.80 -4.41 0.88
C VAL A 146 -5.31 -4.46 1.20
N HIS A 147 -4.93 -4.07 2.41
CA HIS A 147 -3.55 -4.29 2.82
C HIS A 147 -3.25 -5.78 2.98
N GLY A 148 -4.12 -6.51 3.66
CA GLY A 148 -3.91 -7.90 4.05
C GLY A 148 -3.26 -8.01 5.43
N GLU A 149 -3.56 -9.08 6.16
CA GLU A 149 -2.98 -9.39 7.46
C GLU A 149 -2.65 -10.87 7.56
N ALA A 150 -3.41 -11.70 6.88
CA ALA A 150 -3.22 -13.14 6.85
C ALA A 150 -3.47 -13.68 5.45
N GLY A 151 -2.61 -14.57 5.01
CA GLY A 151 -2.72 -15.18 3.70
C GLY A 151 -2.25 -14.26 2.56
N THR A 152 -2.54 -14.65 1.36
CA THR A 152 -2.08 -14.00 0.12
C THR A 152 -3.26 -13.45 -0.68
N ALA A 153 -2.97 -12.59 -1.65
CA ALA A 153 -3.97 -12.09 -2.59
C ALA A 153 -4.74 -13.22 -3.30
N ARG A 154 -4.05 -14.33 -3.64
CA ARG A 154 -4.68 -15.50 -4.25
C ARG A 154 -5.68 -16.16 -3.31
N THR A 155 -5.33 -16.31 -2.05
CA THR A 155 -6.20 -16.93 -1.04
C THR A 155 -7.45 -16.09 -0.84
N LYS A 156 -7.27 -14.77 -0.69
CA LYS A 156 -8.38 -13.85 -0.50
C LYS A 156 -9.27 -13.75 -1.74
N CYS A 157 -8.68 -13.67 -2.93
CA CYS A 157 -9.42 -13.66 -4.19
C CYS A 157 -10.32 -14.89 -4.32
N ARG A 158 -9.80 -16.07 -4.00
CA ARG A 158 -10.56 -17.34 -4.07
C ARG A 158 -11.63 -17.44 -2.98
N ALA A 159 -11.34 -16.99 -1.77
CA ALA A 159 -12.30 -17.01 -0.68
C ALA A 159 -13.49 -16.07 -0.93
N ASP A 160 -13.22 -14.88 -1.46
CA ASP A 160 -14.23 -13.86 -1.71
C ASP A 160 -14.85 -13.98 -3.12
N MET A 161 -14.31 -14.85 -3.99
CA MET A 161 -14.64 -14.92 -5.41
C MET A 161 -14.64 -13.55 -6.09
N MET A 162 -13.66 -12.72 -5.74
CA MET A 162 -13.56 -11.32 -6.18
C MET A 162 -12.11 -10.98 -6.52
N SER A 163 -11.91 -10.24 -7.61
CA SER A 163 -10.57 -9.73 -7.95
C SER A 163 -9.99 -8.93 -6.78
N THR A 164 -8.75 -9.25 -6.41
CA THR A 164 -8.10 -8.74 -5.19
C THR A 164 -6.71 -8.22 -5.49
N VAL A 165 -6.41 -7.00 -5.04
CA VAL A 165 -5.06 -6.43 -4.97
C VAL A 165 -4.67 -6.30 -3.51
N GLN A 166 -3.52 -6.86 -3.13
CA GLN A 166 -3.07 -6.93 -1.74
C GLN A 166 -1.57 -6.64 -1.63
N GLY A 167 -1.16 -5.96 -0.55
CA GLY A 167 0.22 -5.70 -0.12
C GLY A 167 0.68 -6.63 1.00
N HIS A 168 1.33 -6.09 2.03
CA HIS A 168 1.75 -6.75 3.26
C HIS A 168 2.90 -7.77 3.11
N LEU A 169 2.88 -8.61 2.10
CA LEU A 169 3.91 -9.64 1.91
C LEU A 169 5.04 -9.11 1.02
N HIS A 170 6.02 -8.46 1.66
CA HIS A 170 7.12 -7.76 0.97
C HIS A 170 7.99 -8.64 0.08
N THR A 171 7.94 -9.96 0.26
CA THR A 171 8.77 -10.92 -0.49
C THR A 171 8.04 -11.56 -1.68
N GLN A 172 6.82 -11.11 -1.99
CA GLN A 172 5.99 -11.70 -3.03
C GLN A 172 5.45 -10.63 -3.97
N ALA A 173 5.56 -10.88 -5.27
CA ALA A 173 4.90 -10.11 -6.31
C ALA A 173 4.45 -11.06 -7.43
N TYR A 174 3.15 -11.11 -7.69
CA TYR A 174 2.57 -11.93 -8.74
C TYR A 174 1.15 -11.48 -9.06
N THR A 175 0.66 -11.85 -10.22
CA THR A 175 -0.77 -11.80 -10.55
C THR A 175 -1.20 -13.17 -11.07
N GLU A 176 -2.26 -13.72 -10.50
CA GLU A 176 -2.80 -15.02 -10.84
C GLU A 176 -4.28 -14.91 -11.19
N PHE A 177 -4.69 -15.51 -12.28
CA PHE A 177 -6.08 -15.47 -12.78
C PHE A 177 -6.81 -16.76 -12.48
N TYR A 178 -8.07 -16.62 -12.11
CA TYR A 178 -9.00 -17.72 -11.89
C TYR A 178 -10.19 -17.54 -12.84
N THR A 179 -10.42 -18.53 -13.67
CA THR A 179 -11.48 -18.49 -14.69
C THR A 179 -12.46 -19.63 -14.46
N GLY A 180 -13.73 -19.29 -14.31
CA GLY A 180 -14.85 -20.21 -14.34
C GLY A 180 -15.62 -20.05 -15.63
N GLN A 181 -16.72 -20.81 -15.77
CA GLN A 181 -17.56 -20.76 -16.96
C GLN A 181 -18.18 -19.36 -17.19
N SER A 182 -18.49 -18.64 -16.12
CA SER A 182 -19.20 -17.36 -16.18
C SER A 182 -18.45 -16.20 -15.49
N PHE A 183 -17.22 -16.43 -15.03
CA PHE A 183 -16.44 -15.40 -14.34
C PHE A 183 -14.93 -15.49 -14.63
N LYS A 184 -14.27 -14.38 -14.49
CA LYS A 184 -12.81 -14.28 -14.43
C LYS A 184 -12.42 -13.29 -13.34
N VAL A 185 -11.64 -13.74 -12.37
CA VAL A 185 -11.11 -12.92 -11.29
C VAL A 185 -9.60 -13.10 -11.18
N PHE A 186 -8.92 -12.17 -10.50
CA PHE A 186 -7.49 -12.27 -10.29
C PHE A 186 -7.10 -11.93 -8.83
N GLY A 187 -6.03 -12.54 -8.37
CA GLY A 187 -5.34 -12.17 -7.15
C GLY A 187 -3.98 -11.56 -7.52
N SER A 188 -3.77 -10.30 -7.20
CA SER A 188 -2.52 -9.60 -7.41
C SER A 188 -1.87 -9.27 -6.07
N GLN A 189 -0.77 -9.94 -5.78
CA GLN A 189 0.11 -9.60 -4.67
C GLN A 189 1.10 -8.58 -5.18
N ILE A 190 1.04 -7.37 -4.66
CA ILE A 190 1.98 -6.32 -5.04
C ILE A 190 3.10 -6.24 -3.99
N GLY A 191 4.32 -5.96 -4.43
CA GLY A 191 5.46 -5.81 -3.55
C GLY A 191 5.42 -4.51 -2.76
N CYS A 192 6.55 -4.03 -2.33
CA CYS A 192 6.71 -2.82 -1.54
C CYS A 192 7.72 -1.86 -2.16
N GLY A 193 7.72 -0.63 -1.70
CA GLY A 193 8.71 0.41 -2.08
C GLY A 193 9.85 0.58 -1.09
N ILE A 194 10.09 -0.38 -0.20
CA ILE A 194 11.03 -0.27 0.91
C ILE A 194 12.48 -0.29 0.42
N ASP A 195 13.30 0.62 0.93
CA ASP A 195 14.76 0.51 0.90
C ASP A 195 15.17 -0.53 1.96
N HIS A 196 15.44 -1.76 1.51
CA HIS A 196 15.67 -2.87 2.41
C HIS A 196 16.94 -2.73 3.26
N GLU A 197 17.93 -1.95 2.81
CA GLU A 197 19.15 -1.70 3.58
C GLU A 197 18.86 -0.78 4.75
N LYS A 198 18.18 0.33 4.50
CA LYS A 198 17.74 1.25 5.56
C LYS A 198 16.77 0.57 6.52
N TYR A 199 15.82 -0.20 5.99
CA TYR A 199 14.83 -0.92 6.77
C TYR A 199 15.44 -2.03 7.64
N ALA A 200 16.32 -2.86 7.07
CA ALA A 200 17.01 -3.91 7.79
C ALA A 200 17.92 -3.33 8.88
N PHE A 201 18.59 -2.21 8.63
CA PHE A 201 19.38 -1.51 9.61
C PHE A 201 18.54 -1.06 10.80
N SER A 202 17.38 -0.43 10.54
CA SER A 202 16.45 0.05 11.59
C SER A 202 15.92 -1.08 12.48
N TYR A 203 15.69 -2.28 11.91
CA TYR A 203 15.17 -3.42 12.67
C TYR A 203 16.25 -4.37 13.18
N ALA A 204 17.54 -4.06 13.00
CA ALA A 204 18.66 -4.94 13.35
C ALA A 204 18.47 -6.40 12.88
N LYS A 205 17.78 -6.59 11.77
CA LYS A 205 17.47 -7.91 11.21
C LYS A 205 18.16 -8.09 9.87
N ALA A 206 18.91 -9.15 9.71
CA ALA A 206 19.27 -9.69 8.41
C ALA A 206 18.00 -10.24 7.75
N GLY A 207 17.18 -9.34 7.20
CA GLY A 207 15.86 -9.65 6.67
C GLY A 207 15.92 -10.30 5.29
N LYS A 208 14.87 -11.02 4.94
CA LYS A 208 14.62 -11.46 3.56
C LYS A 208 14.48 -10.22 2.67
N LYS A 209 15.15 -10.21 1.53
CA LYS A 209 15.05 -9.09 0.58
C LYS A 209 13.59 -8.86 0.17
N PRO A 210 13.06 -7.64 0.30
CA PRO A 210 11.72 -7.35 -0.15
C PRO A 210 11.62 -7.49 -1.66
N CYS A 211 10.46 -7.92 -2.15
CA CYS A 211 10.15 -7.95 -3.56
C CYS A 211 9.63 -6.58 -3.97
N LEU A 212 10.49 -5.82 -4.65
CA LEU A 212 10.05 -4.59 -5.31
C LEU A 212 9.27 -4.99 -6.56
N LEU A 213 8.06 -4.47 -6.69
CA LEU A 213 7.31 -4.60 -7.92
C LEU A 213 8.04 -3.79 -9.00
N TYR A 214 8.90 -4.42 -9.79
CA TYR A 214 9.68 -3.80 -10.85
C TYR A 214 10.94 -3.02 -10.45
N THR A 215 12.03 -3.72 -10.26
CA THR A 215 13.36 -3.08 -10.38
C THR A 215 14.39 -3.91 -11.12
N SER A 216 14.04 -5.08 -11.63
CA SER A 216 14.90 -5.80 -12.57
C SER A 216 14.06 -6.76 -13.41
N PRO A 217 14.27 -6.87 -14.70
CA PRO A 217 13.84 -8.05 -15.44
C PRO A 217 14.43 -9.26 -14.70
N SER A 218 13.59 -10.21 -14.35
CA SER A 218 14.06 -11.46 -13.78
C SER A 218 15.04 -12.09 -14.77
N PRO A 219 16.19 -12.67 -14.33
CA PRO A 219 17.05 -13.43 -15.22
C PRO A 219 16.36 -14.59 -15.95
N ARG A 220 15.10 -14.87 -15.58
CA ARG A 220 14.25 -15.85 -16.27
C ARG A 220 13.50 -15.28 -17.48
N ASP A 221 13.39 -13.96 -17.57
CA ASP A 221 12.66 -13.30 -18.67
C ASP A 221 13.55 -13.00 -19.88
N GLU A 222 14.86 -13.24 -19.76
CA GLU A 222 15.83 -13.11 -20.86
C GLU A 222 16.01 -14.39 -21.69
N LYS A 223 15.14 -15.38 -21.50
CA LYS A 223 15.15 -16.62 -22.28
C LYS A 223 13.82 -16.84 -22.98
N VAL A 224 13.51 -16.03 -23.95
CA VAL A 224 12.64 -16.40 -25.09
C VAL A 224 13.27 -15.90 -26.35
#